data_b0d92ce2fa383f4e8f5a84703f4e8e54
#
_entry.id   b0d92ce2fa383f4e8f5a84703f4e8e54
#
_cell.length_a   1.000
_cell.length_b   1.000
_cell.length_c   1.000
_cell.angle_alpha   90.00
_cell.angle_beta   90.00
_cell.angle_gamma   90.00
#
_symmetry.space_group_name_H-M   'P 1'
#
loop_
_entity.id
_entity.type
_entity.pdbx_description
1 polymer ?
#
loop_
_entity_poly.entity_id
_entity_poly.type
_entity_poly.pdbx_seq_one_letter_code
_entity_poly.pdbx_strand_id
1 'polypeptide(L)'
;MPKDKNTGVACKTDRHRCWFCQRSYRFETHDADGNITSNETQDDWQKRVINELATPAGMTARNINKIYLIFHDKDIDDHGSPKELHCHFVVWLDDSDIWERVHKKLGCSDRKQNCVSPDKPTEALRYLIHVSKEALNTEKYIYPAENVIAVSANNNPILPYRKAIIESKNSQIKQKQQSEREAKAAIKAAKSEMLEKVATGELTLPQVRSMYKTDAMHVGTKLCDWYTDRNRFVLAEQERFDDMLNFYSVNPRCLTTVYISGVGGLGKSELGLALANAFFPGRPIHRPATHGEQTTFDFAGDYHGEPVTLFNEFSACFPVDQFNDIFDPIHANRVNSRNKDKPWFAELAILPTSDSIEKTIYNMWYSYAEKEIMRLGCNITYTTDKLCRLVRLENASKDVADKIRQIRRRIHVVVDLTAAGTAEIYFMSYKNNVPHIYLYDKPQQGAEPYIHFASCAFDVNNPATIADTTEQIKRAVMAYYDYNHHTVRPDTVKRPIIQI
;
A
#
# COMPACT_ATOMS: atom_id res chain seq x y z
N MET A 1 15.79 18.64 0.18
CA MET A 1 15.96 19.62 1.27
C MET A 1 15.42 20.96 0.79
N PRO A 2 14.68 21.72 1.60
CA PRO A 2 14.16 22.99 1.16
C PRO A 2 15.30 24.00 0.98
N LYS A 3 15.61 24.32 -0.26
CA LYS A 3 16.42 25.50 -0.60
C LYS A 3 15.54 26.73 -0.44
N ASP A 4 16.10 27.81 0.07
CA ASP A 4 15.45 29.11 -0.02
C ASP A 4 15.16 29.37 -1.50
N LYS A 5 13.90 29.38 -1.87
CA LYS A 5 13.42 29.46 -3.27
C LYS A 5 13.89 30.72 -4.01
N ASN A 6 14.34 31.73 -3.28
CA ASN A 6 14.76 33.01 -3.84
C ASN A 6 16.26 33.19 -4.08
N THR A 7 17.14 32.39 -3.44
CA THR A 7 18.59 32.60 -3.52
C THR A 7 19.39 31.36 -3.87
N GLY A 8 18.80 30.15 -3.85
CA GLY A 8 19.52 28.89 -4.07
C GLY A 8 20.54 28.53 -2.99
N VAL A 9 20.64 29.31 -1.94
CA VAL A 9 21.60 29.16 -0.84
C VAL A 9 21.01 28.30 0.27
N ALA A 10 21.83 27.39 0.86
CA ALA A 10 21.42 26.57 2.00
C ALA A 10 20.90 27.44 3.16
N CYS A 11 19.90 26.93 3.90
CA CYS A 11 19.38 27.63 5.06
C CYS A 11 20.49 27.88 6.08
N LYS A 12 20.43 29.00 6.81
CA LYS A 12 21.45 29.40 7.80
C LYS A 12 21.77 28.31 8.86
N THR A 13 20.79 27.44 9.12
CA THR A 13 20.86 26.36 10.12
C THR A 13 21.28 25.02 9.56
N ASP A 14 21.36 24.87 8.22
CA ASP A 14 21.75 23.60 7.62
C ASP A 14 23.24 23.34 7.83
N ARG A 15 23.55 22.12 8.23
CA ARG A 15 24.92 21.67 8.54
C ARG A 15 25.56 21.03 7.32
N HIS A 16 26.73 21.54 6.94
CA HIS A 16 27.49 21.03 5.79
C HIS A 16 28.95 20.75 6.15
N ARG A 17 29.58 19.83 5.41
CA ARG A 17 31.01 19.50 5.56
C ARG A 17 31.89 20.17 4.52
N CYS A 18 31.33 20.63 3.40
CA CYS A 18 32.06 21.26 2.32
C CYS A 18 31.53 22.69 2.09
N TRP A 19 32.47 23.65 2.04
CA TRP A 19 32.13 25.04 1.83
C TRP A 19 33.01 25.65 0.72
N PHE A 20 32.42 26.44 -0.13
CA PHE A 20 33.08 27.27 -1.12
C PHE A 20 33.01 28.71 -0.63
N CYS A 21 34.17 29.36 -0.53
CA CYS A 21 34.33 30.65 0.14
C CYS A 21 35.11 31.63 -0.70
N GLN A 22 34.88 32.93 -0.44
CA GLN A 22 35.61 34.03 -1.08
C GLN A 22 36.02 35.08 -0.05
N ARG A 23 37.23 35.64 -0.21
CA ARG A 23 37.70 36.85 0.47
C ARG A 23 38.24 37.85 -0.54
N SER A 24 38.04 39.17 -0.31
CA SER A 24 38.55 40.23 -1.15
C SER A 24 39.69 40.97 -0.44
N TYR A 25 40.64 41.40 -1.21
CA TYR A 25 41.74 42.23 -0.74
C TYR A 25 41.22 43.62 -0.39
N ARG A 26 41.73 44.18 0.75
CA ARG A 26 41.48 45.57 1.14
C ARG A 26 42.83 46.19 1.43
N PHE A 27 43.18 47.18 0.61
CA PHE A 27 44.48 47.84 0.64
C PHE A 27 44.67 48.65 1.92
N GLU A 28 43.65 49.40 2.34
CA GLU A 28 43.71 50.28 3.49
C GLU A 28 42.60 49.94 4.50
N THR A 29 42.99 49.89 5.79
CA THR A 29 42.04 49.92 6.90
C THR A 29 42.13 51.26 7.59
N HIS A 30 40.99 51.89 7.85
CA HIS A 30 40.89 53.18 8.54
C HIS A 30 40.27 52.97 9.93
N ASP A 31 40.69 53.79 10.88
CA ASP A 31 40.06 53.85 12.20
C ASP A 31 38.73 54.68 12.11
N ALA A 32 38.05 54.85 13.26
CA ALA A 32 36.82 55.61 13.36
C ALA A 32 36.98 57.08 12.98
N ASP A 33 38.22 57.60 13.04
CA ASP A 33 38.57 58.99 12.71
C ASP A 33 39.06 59.14 11.26
N GLY A 34 39.06 58.06 10.48
CA GLY A 34 39.44 58.07 9.06
C GLY A 34 40.97 57.97 8.83
N ASN A 35 41.80 57.70 9.85
CA ASN A 35 43.22 57.51 9.66
C ASN A 35 43.52 56.10 9.17
N ILE A 36 44.52 55.94 8.30
CA ILE A 36 45.02 54.66 7.81
C ILE A 36 45.63 53.90 8.96
N THR A 37 45.03 52.78 9.35
CA THR A 37 45.52 51.90 10.43
C THR A 37 46.38 50.77 9.91
N SER A 38 46.24 50.38 8.64
CA SER A 38 47.15 49.43 7.99
C SER A 38 47.21 49.71 6.48
N ASN A 39 48.41 49.54 5.92
CA ASN A 39 48.70 49.57 4.49
C ASN A 39 49.35 48.23 4.12
N GLU A 40 48.51 47.21 3.92
CA GLU A 40 48.99 45.86 3.65
C GLU A 40 49.27 45.69 2.15
N THR A 41 50.44 45.15 1.80
CA THR A 41 50.74 44.81 0.41
C THR A 41 49.94 43.59 -0.04
N GLN A 42 49.79 43.41 -1.35
CA GLN A 42 49.14 42.22 -1.89
C GLN A 42 49.83 40.93 -1.45
N ASP A 43 51.16 40.93 -1.45
CA ASP A 43 51.95 39.77 -1.04
C ASP A 43 51.78 39.48 0.46
N ASP A 44 51.72 40.50 1.31
CA ASP A 44 51.54 40.33 2.75
C ASP A 44 50.13 39.81 3.04
N TRP A 45 49.11 40.33 2.32
CA TRP A 45 47.75 39.83 2.42
C TRP A 45 47.61 38.39 2.00
N GLN A 46 48.25 37.99 0.89
CA GLN A 46 48.25 36.57 0.46
C GLN A 46 48.87 35.66 1.51
N LYS A 47 50.02 36.03 2.05
CA LYS A 47 50.69 35.27 3.13
C LYS A 47 49.81 35.17 4.38
N ARG A 48 49.19 36.30 4.76
CA ARG A 48 48.29 36.32 5.92
C ARG A 48 47.08 35.41 5.71
N VAL A 49 46.41 35.48 4.56
CA VAL A 49 45.25 34.61 4.24
C VAL A 49 45.64 33.13 4.30
N ILE A 50 46.80 32.75 3.76
CA ILE A 50 47.27 31.38 3.82
C ILE A 50 47.47 30.94 5.27
N ASN A 51 48.15 31.78 6.10
CA ASN A 51 48.42 31.48 7.51
C ASN A 51 47.10 31.38 8.33
N GLU A 52 46.16 32.29 8.13
CA GLU A 52 44.87 32.27 8.80
C GLU A 52 44.04 31.05 8.44
N LEU A 53 44.07 30.60 7.19
CA LEU A 53 43.38 29.38 6.76
C LEU A 53 44.12 28.12 7.23
N ALA A 54 45.42 28.15 7.43
CA ALA A 54 46.17 27.05 8.04
C ALA A 54 45.82 26.86 9.54
N THR A 55 45.57 28.01 10.23
CA THR A 55 45.27 28.03 11.67
C THR A 55 44.06 28.96 11.95
N PRO A 56 42.85 28.61 11.54
CA PRO A 56 41.70 29.51 11.70
C PRO A 56 41.38 29.77 13.17
N ALA A 57 41.16 31.04 13.52
CA ALA A 57 40.80 31.43 14.88
C ALA A 57 39.49 30.77 15.32
N GLY A 58 39.51 30.10 16.49
CA GLY A 58 38.31 29.46 17.05
C GLY A 58 37.90 28.15 16.36
N MET A 59 38.68 27.63 15.42
CA MET A 59 38.65 26.24 14.99
C MET A 59 39.82 25.48 15.62
N THR A 60 39.53 24.37 16.27
CA THR A 60 40.61 23.46 16.65
C THR A 60 41.15 22.82 15.38
N ALA A 61 42.44 22.48 15.37
CA ALA A 61 43.11 21.80 14.27
C ALA A 61 42.38 20.52 13.79
N ARG A 62 41.48 19.95 14.59
CA ARG A 62 40.68 18.78 14.28
C ARG A 62 39.45 19.06 13.38
N ASN A 63 39.09 20.33 13.14
CA ASN A 63 37.84 20.66 12.44
C ASN A 63 38.03 20.85 10.94
N ILE A 64 39.25 21.09 10.46
CA ILE A 64 39.51 21.29 9.02
C ILE A 64 40.26 20.10 8.47
N ASN A 65 39.64 19.42 7.53
CA ASN A 65 40.21 18.27 6.85
C ASN A 65 41.20 18.70 5.76
N LYS A 66 40.76 19.59 4.85
CA LYS A 66 41.59 20.08 3.73
C LYS A 66 41.03 21.37 3.16
N ILE A 67 41.93 22.21 2.61
CA ILE A 67 41.62 23.46 1.91
C ILE A 67 42.39 23.52 0.62
N TYR A 68 41.73 23.95 -0.44
CA TYR A 68 42.33 24.34 -1.73
C TYR A 68 41.97 25.80 -1.98
N LEU A 69 42.99 26.63 -2.22
CA LEU A 69 42.92 28.08 -2.33
C LEU A 69 43.58 28.55 -3.62
N ILE A 70 43.05 29.59 -4.23
CA ILE A 70 43.68 30.32 -5.34
C ILE A 70 43.42 31.80 -5.21
N PHE A 71 44.39 32.60 -5.65
CA PHE A 71 44.25 34.06 -5.76
C PHE A 71 43.91 34.43 -7.21
N HIS A 72 42.88 35.24 -7.40
CA HIS A 72 42.41 35.73 -8.69
C HIS A 72 42.81 37.22 -8.85
N ASP A 73 43.75 37.42 -9.74
CA ASP A 73 44.33 38.74 -10.06
C ASP A 73 43.97 39.22 -11.49
N LYS A 74 43.32 38.36 -12.29
CA LYS A 74 42.99 38.63 -13.70
C LYS A 74 41.52 38.59 -14.00
N ASP A 75 40.69 38.60 -12.98
CA ASP A 75 39.23 38.64 -13.15
C ASP A 75 38.77 40.02 -13.59
N ILE A 76 37.75 40.06 -14.44
CA ILE A 76 37.03 41.25 -14.85
C ILE A 76 35.60 41.22 -14.32
N ASP A 77 35.05 42.38 -14.04
CA ASP A 77 33.64 42.54 -13.69
C ASP A 77 32.71 42.52 -14.88
N ASP A 78 31.42 42.65 -14.65
CA ASP A 78 30.40 42.60 -15.69
C ASP A 78 30.46 43.85 -16.63
N HIS A 79 31.27 44.85 -16.30
CA HIS A 79 31.52 46.08 -17.08
C HIS A 79 32.86 46.04 -17.80
N GLY A 80 33.61 44.94 -17.71
CA GLY A 80 34.92 44.78 -18.35
C GLY A 80 36.09 45.43 -17.57
N SER A 81 35.87 45.92 -16.35
CA SER A 81 36.91 46.49 -15.49
C SER A 81 37.63 45.40 -14.67
N PRO A 82 38.93 45.50 -14.43
CA PRO A 82 39.63 44.58 -13.55
C PRO A 82 39.00 44.56 -12.13
N LYS A 83 38.73 43.37 -11.61
CA LYS A 83 38.30 43.18 -10.23
C LYS A 83 39.50 43.32 -9.28
N GLU A 84 39.20 43.79 -8.07
CA GLU A 84 40.17 43.71 -7.00
C GLU A 84 40.67 42.31 -6.78
N LEU A 85 41.93 42.18 -6.36
CA LEU A 85 42.51 40.90 -5.96
C LEU A 85 41.61 40.24 -4.92
N HIS A 86 41.26 39.02 -5.18
CA HIS A 86 40.45 38.21 -4.27
C HIS A 86 40.90 36.78 -4.30
N CYS A 87 40.52 36.00 -3.28
CA CYS A 87 40.78 34.57 -3.28
C CYS A 87 39.50 33.78 -3.20
N HIS A 88 39.49 32.67 -3.88
CA HIS A 88 38.49 31.62 -3.73
C HIS A 88 39.12 30.41 -3.06
N PHE A 89 38.37 29.76 -2.16
CA PHE A 89 38.83 28.53 -1.57
C PHE A 89 37.68 27.56 -1.27
N VAL A 90 38.00 26.29 -1.31
CA VAL A 90 37.11 25.19 -0.94
C VAL A 90 37.67 24.52 0.30
N VAL A 91 36.85 24.43 1.34
CA VAL A 91 37.21 23.81 2.60
C VAL A 91 36.35 22.60 2.89
N TRP A 92 36.97 21.51 3.35
CA TRP A 92 36.26 20.37 3.94
C TRP A 92 36.51 20.36 5.43
N LEU A 93 35.42 20.16 6.17
CA LEU A 93 35.44 19.98 7.62
C LEU A 93 35.34 18.50 7.97
N ASP A 94 35.95 18.05 9.05
CA ASP A 94 35.78 16.70 9.58
C ASP A 94 34.35 16.46 10.03
N ASP A 95 33.73 17.46 10.68
CA ASP A 95 32.34 17.47 11.09
C ASP A 95 31.55 18.54 10.35
N SER A 96 30.24 18.29 10.18
CA SER A 96 29.36 19.29 9.58
C SER A 96 29.13 20.47 10.51
N ASP A 97 29.17 21.69 9.95
CA ASP A 97 28.91 22.93 10.69
C ASP A 97 27.95 23.85 9.93
N ILE A 98 27.41 24.87 10.61
CA ILE A 98 26.44 25.82 10.08
C ILE A 98 27.11 27.07 9.51
N TRP A 99 26.43 27.73 8.55
CA TRP A 99 26.92 28.92 7.86
C TRP A 99 27.38 30.02 8.83
N GLU A 100 26.59 30.33 9.88
CA GLU A 100 26.86 31.41 10.82
C GLU A 100 28.16 31.27 11.59
N ARG A 101 28.66 30.06 11.77
CA ARG A 101 29.94 29.77 12.41
C ARG A 101 31.06 29.70 11.40
N VAL A 102 30.83 29.07 10.27
CA VAL A 102 31.88 28.83 9.26
C VAL A 102 32.37 30.11 8.62
N HIS A 103 31.47 31.01 8.16
CA HIS A 103 31.88 32.24 7.48
C HIS A 103 32.75 33.14 8.40
N LYS A 104 32.37 33.27 9.68
CA LYS A 104 33.13 34.04 10.67
C LYS A 104 34.53 33.44 10.92
N LYS A 105 34.59 32.13 11.15
CA LYS A 105 35.85 31.41 11.44
C LYS A 105 36.79 31.41 10.25
N LEU A 106 36.28 31.41 9.03
CA LEU A 106 37.06 31.46 7.79
C LEU A 106 37.31 32.91 7.31
N GLY A 107 36.90 33.92 8.06
CA GLY A 107 37.11 35.32 7.73
C GLY A 107 36.42 35.78 6.45
N CYS A 108 35.31 35.18 6.13
CA CYS A 108 34.48 35.58 4.98
C CYS A 108 33.57 36.70 5.39
N SER A 109 33.18 37.58 4.44
CA SER A 109 32.21 38.64 4.69
C SER A 109 30.81 38.03 5.01
N ASP A 110 29.97 38.87 5.66
CA ASP A 110 28.57 38.49 6.01
C ASP A 110 27.67 38.28 4.82
N ARG A 111 28.14 38.49 3.58
CA ARG A 111 27.35 38.21 2.38
C ARG A 111 27.28 36.69 2.16
N LYS A 112 26.08 36.16 2.15
CA LYS A 112 25.85 34.71 1.99
C LYS A 112 26.50 34.13 0.73
N GLN A 113 26.59 34.90 -0.34
CA GLN A 113 27.24 34.47 -1.59
C GLN A 113 28.75 34.24 -1.45
N ASN A 114 29.40 34.80 -0.42
CA ASN A 114 30.85 34.67 -0.20
C ASN A 114 31.23 33.46 0.65
N CYS A 115 30.25 32.69 1.11
CA CYS A 115 30.47 31.40 1.80
C CYS A 115 29.24 30.51 1.57
N VAL A 116 29.31 29.56 0.67
CA VAL A 116 28.20 28.68 0.27
C VAL A 116 28.57 27.22 0.37
N SER A 117 27.59 26.37 0.66
CA SER A 117 27.80 24.92 0.56
C SER A 117 27.50 24.47 -0.87
N PRO A 118 28.49 23.97 -1.62
CA PRO A 118 28.29 23.56 -3.00
C PRO A 118 27.51 22.24 -3.07
N ASP A 119 26.50 22.16 -3.94
CA ASP A 119 25.81 20.90 -4.22
C ASP A 119 26.76 19.84 -4.79
N LYS A 120 27.75 20.29 -5.52
CA LYS A 120 28.76 19.43 -6.16
C LYS A 120 30.16 19.92 -5.84
N PRO A 121 30.83 19.37 -4.83
CA PRO A 121 32.19 19.74 -4.45
C PRO A 121 33.20 19.73 -5.62
N THR A 122 33.02 18.82 -6.59
CA THR A 122 33.87 18.77 -7.78
C THR A 122 33.74 20.01 -8.66
N GLU A 123 32.53 20.58 -8.80
CA GLU A 123 32.34 21.81 -9.57
C GLU A 123 32.90 23.01 -8.81
N ALA A 124 32.80 23.03 -7.49
CA ALA A 124 33.47 24.05 -6.67
C ALA A 124 34.99 24.03 -6.83
N LEU A 125 35.61 22.83 -6.82
CA LEU A 125 37.03 22.68 -7.15
C LEU A 125 37.38 23.18 -8.54
N ARG A 126 36.58 22.85 -9.55
CA ARG A 126 36.79 23.31 -10.92
C ARG A 126 36.62 24.82 -11.07
N TYR A 127 35.73 25.40 -10.27
CA TYR A 127 35.56 26.86 -10.25
C TYR A 127 36.78 27.61 -9.78
N LEU A 128 37.63 27.03 -8.93
CA LEU A 128 38.88 27.66 -8.48
C LEU A 128 39.74 28.12 -9.65
N ILE A 129 39.82 27.37 -10.73
CA ILE A 129 40.58 27.73 -11.96
C ILE A 129 39.70 28.10 -13.14
N HIS A 130 38.41 28.36 -12.88
CA HIS A 130 37.38 28.73 -13.89
C HIS A 130 37.12 27.69 -14.98
N VAL A 131 37.29 26.41 -14.70
CA VAL A 131 36.92 25.29 -15.61
C VAL A 131 35.66 24.56 -15.18
N SER A 132 34.86 25.13 -14.26
CA SER A 132 33.52 24.63 -13.96
C SER A 132 32.58 24.88 -15.14
N LYS A 133 31.51 24.07 -15.25
CA LYS A 133 30.52 24.23 -16.32
C LYS A 133 29.95 25.66 -16.39
N GLU A 134 29.73 26.28 -15.25
CA GLU A 134 29.19 27.65 -15.15
C GLU A 134 30.26 28.69 -15.58
N ALA A 135 31.48 28.56 -15.07
CA ALA A 135 32.57 29.52 -15.40
C ALA A 135 32.96 29.52 -16.88
N LEU A 136 32.93 28.35 -17.54
CA LEU A 136 33.24 28.24 -18.98
C LEU A 136 32.19 28.97 -19.85
N ASN A 137 30.98 29.19 -19.36
CA ASN A 137 29.94 29.93 -20.07
C ASN A 137 30.07 31.46 -19.93
N THR A 138 31.00 31.95 -19.07
CA THR A 138 31.11 33.37 -18.73
C THR A 138 32.43 34.00 -19.19
N GLU A 139 33.19 33.36 -20.05
CA GLU A 139 34.46 33.84 -20.68
C GLU A 139 35.52 34.32 -19.64
N LYS A 140 35.49 33.78 -18.42
CA LYS A 140 36.43 34.10 -17.36
C LYS A 140 37.84 33.63 -17.72
N TYR A 141 38.84 34.34 -17.23
CA TYR A 141 40.23 33.91 -17.36
C TYR A 141 40.46 32.54 -16.69
N ILE A 142 41.08 31.62 -17.44
CA ILE A 142 41.36 30.26 -16.92
C ILE A 142 42.73 30.29 -16.27
N TYR A 143 42.76 30.03 -14.97
CA TYR A 143 43.98 30.00 -14.18
C TYR A 143 44.70 28.65 -14.32
N PRO A 144 46.04 28.65 -14.34
CA PRO A 144 46.79 27.39 -14.26
C PRO A 144 46.51 26.62 -12.98
N ALA A 145 46.40 25.31 -13.08
CA ALA A 145 46.12 24.44 -11.92
C ALA A 145 47.22 24.46 -10.86
N GLU A 146 48.41 24.84 -11.28
CA GLU A 146 49.63 25.01 -10.44
C GLU A 146 49.48 26.18 -9.47
N ASN A 147 48.61 27.16 -9.78
CA ASN A 147 48.38 28.32 -8.91
C ASN A 147 47.46 27.97 -7.71
N VAL A 148 46.87 26.78 -7.70
CA VAL A 148 46.03 26.33 -6.58
C VAL A 148 46.95 25.83 -5.43
N ILE A 149 46.83 26.49 -4.32
CA ILE A 149 47.57 26.17 -3.09
C ILE A 149 46.76 25.20 -2.24
N ALA A 150 47.36 24.10 -1.83
CA ALA A 150 46.79 23.18 -0.87
C ALA A 150 47.25 23.57 0.53
N VAL A 151 46.28 24.00 1.38
CA VAL A 151 46.58 24.44 2.75
C VAL A 151 46.22 23.29 3.72
N SER A 152 47.23 22.86 4.51
CA SER A 152 47.02 21.86 5.55
C SER A 152 46.82 22.55 6.89
N ALA A 153 45.70 22.31 7.53
CA ALA A 153 45.46 22.81 8.88
C ALA A 153 46.13 21.99 10.01
N ASN A 154 46.68 20.81 9.72
CA ASN A 154 47.15 19.86 10.73
C ASN A 154 48.39 19.07 10.34
N ASN A 155 49.19 19.55 9.42
CA ASN A 155 50.28 18.78 8.81
C ASN A 155 49.82 17.45 8.16
N ASN A 156 48.52 17.28 7.93
CA ASN A 156 48.01 16.13 7.23
C ASN A 156 48.38 16.21 5.74
N PRO A 157 48.83 15.11 5.13
CA PRO A 157 49.15 15.11 3.71
C PRO A 157 47.89 15.45 2.90
N ILE A 158 47.97 16.52 2.11
CA ILE A 158 46.89 16.92 1.17
C ILE A 158 47.29 16.45 -0.22
N LEU A 159 46.29 15.86 -0.93
CA LEU A 159 46.48 15.49 -2.31
C LEU A 159 46.68 16.71 -3.20
N PRO A 160 47.61 16.65 -4.18
CA PRO A 160 47.71 17.70 -5.18
C PRO A 160 46.32 17.98 -5.84
N TYR A 161 46.07 19.24 -6.14
CA TYR A 161 44.78 19.72 -6.64
C TYR A 161 44.21 18.89 -7.80
N ARG A 162 45.03 18.52 -8.81
CA ARG A 162 44.59 17.66 -9.91
C ARG A 162 44.12 16.28 -9.43
N LYS A 163 44.76 15.68 -8.46
CA LYS A 163 44.33 14.40 -7.88
C LYS A 163 43.05 14.55 -7.08
N ALA A 164 42.90 15.66 -6.35
CA ALA A 164 41.68 15.94 -5.59
C ALA A 164 40.43 16.04 -6.46
N ILE A 165 40.53 16.63 -7.66
CA ILE A 165 39.41 16.66 -8.64
C ILE A 165 39.03 15.25 -9.07
N ILE A 166 40.00 14.39 -9.39
CA ILE A 166 39.76 13.00 -9.83
C ILE A 166 39.10 12.19 -8.71
N GLU A 167 39.60 12.28 -7.49
CA GLU A 167 38.98 11.56 -6.35
C GLU A 167 37.57 12.00 -6.04
N SER A 168 37.30 13.31 -6.05
CA SER A 168 35.98 13.83 -5.81
C SER A 168 34.97 13.32 -6.88
N LYS A 169 35.39 13.28 -8.16
CA LYS A 169 34.60 12.68 -9.22
C LYS A 169 34.33 11.20 -9.01
N ASN A 170 35.38 10.44 -8.64
CA ASN A 170 35.25 9.00 -8.41
C ASN A 170 34.34 8.69 -7.21
N SER A 171 34.41 9.50 -6.14
CA SER A 171 33.52 9.36 -4.98
C SER A 171 32.06 9.58 -5.36
N GLN A 172 31.76 10.60 -6.17
CA GLN A 172 30.38 10.85 -6.65
C GLN A 172 29.85 9.70 -7.53
N ILE A 173 30.69 9.13 -8.40
CA ILE A 173 30.32 7.97 -9.23
C ILE A 173 30.04 6.77 -8.33
N LYS A 174 30.90 6.49 -7.33
CA LYS A 174 30.70 5.39 -6.38
C LYS A 174 29.39 5.55 -5.59
N GLN A 175 29.13 6.75 -5.04
CA GLN A 175 27.88 7.03 -4.33
C GLN A 175 26.64 6.81 -5.21
N LYS A 176 26.68 7.28 -6.44
CA LYS A 176 25.57 7.06 -7.39
C LYS A 176 25.37 5.57 -7.69
N GLN A 177 26.43 4.83 -7.94
CA GLN A 177 26.37 3.38 -8.19
C GLN A 177 25.86 2.62 -6.96
N GLN A 178 26.27 3.03 -5.75
CA GLN A 178 25.80 2.44 -4.51
C GLN A 178 24.30 2.67 -4.32
N SER A 179 23.80 3.91 -4.49
CA SER A 179 22.37 4.22 -4.38
C SER A 179 21.51 3.49 -5.42
N GLU A 180 22.02 3.34 -6.66
CA GLU A 180 21.33 2.54 -7.68
C GLU A 180 21.29 1.05 -7.35
N ARG A 181 22.36 0.49 -6.73
CA ARG A 181 22.38 -0.90 -6.27
C ARG A 181 21.38 -1.13 -5.14
N GLU A 182 21.35 -0.21 -4.16
CA GLU A 182 20.40 -0.27 -3.04
C GLU A 182 18.94 -0.17 -3.53
N ALA A 183 18.64 0.75 -4.45
CA ALA A 183 17.32 0.86 -5.05
C ALA A 183 16.91 -0.42 -5.80
N LYS A 184 17.82 -1.01 -6.58
CA LYS A 184 17.57 -2.29 -7.29
C LYS A 184 17.35 -3.44 -6.31
N ALA A 185 18.12 -3.50 -5.22
CA ALA A 185 17.96 -4.52 -4.19
C ALA A 185 16.61 -4.38 -3.47
N ALA A 186 16.20 -3.16 -3.13
CA ALA A 186 14.91 -2.89 -2.52
C ALA A 186 13.73 -3.32 -3.42
N ILE A 187 13.79 -3.01 -4.72
CA ILE A 187 12.77 -3.47 -5.67
C ILE A 187 12.75 -4.98 -5.80
N LYS A 188 13.91 -5.63 -5.84
CA LYS A 188 13.98 -7.10 -5.89
C LYS A 188 13.35 -7.72 -4.64
N ALA A 189 13.61 -7.16 -3.46
CA ALA A 189 13.00 -7.60 -2.22
C ALA A 189 11.47 -7.42 -2.22
N ALA A 190 10.98 -6.25 -2.64
CA ALA A 190 9.56 -5.97 -2.77
C ALA A 190 8.85 -6.93 -3.74
N LYS A 191 9.49 -7.25 -4.88
CA LYS A 191 8.95 -8.23 -5.83
C LYS A 191 8.88 -9.64 -5.24
N SER A 192 9.90 -10.05 -4.48
CA SER A 192 9.89 -11.36 -3.79
C SER A 192 8.78 -11.41 -2.74
N GLU A 193 8.62 -10.37 -1.94
CA GLU A 193 7.54 -10.28 -0.95
C GLU A 193 6.15 -10.32 -1.60
N MET A 194 5.94 -9.59 -2.70
CA MET A 194 4.69 -9.66 -3.45
C MET A 194 4.43 -11.07 -4.00
N LEU A 195 5.45 -11.74 -4.51
CA LEU A 195 5.32 -13.11 -5.05
C LEU A 195 4.91 -14.07 -3.94
N GLU A 196 5.53 -13.98 -2.76
CA GLU A 196 5.17 -14.74 -1.58
C GLU A 196 3.71 -14.51 -1.18
N LYS A 197 3.28 -13.24 -1.11
CA LYS A 197 1.90 -12.89 -0.78
C LYS A 197 0.87 -13.36 -1.82
N VAL A 198 1.24 -13.46 -3.09
CA VAL A 198 0.37 -14.09 -4.11
C VAL A 198 0.30 -15.60 -3.91
N ALA A 199 1.42 -16.25 -3.66
CA ALA A 199 1.48 -17.69 -3.40
C ALA A 199 0.68 -18.05 -2.13
N THR A 200 0.70 -17.21 -1.08
CA THR A 200 -0.12 -17.42 0.13
C THR A 200 -1.56 -16.92 0.02
N GLY A 201 -1.91 -16.23 -1.08
CA GLY A 201 -3.23 -15.64 -1.29
C GLY A 201 -3.52 -14.43 -0.39
N GLU A 202 -2.50 -13.77 0.13
CA GLU A 202 -2.64 -12.50 0.85
C GLU A 202 -2.83 -11.31 -0.11
N LEU A 203 -2.29 -11.44 -1.33
CA LEU A 203 -2.49 -10.49 -2.42
C LEU A 203 -3.09 -11.17 -3.65
N THR A 204 -3.93 -10.45 -4.34
CA THR A 204 -4.47 -10.83 -5.66
C THR A 204 -3.66 -10.20 -6.79
N LEU A 205 -3.73 -10.76 -8.00
CA LEU A 205 -3.06 -10.20 -9.19
C LEU A 205 -3.44 -8.73 -9.47
N PRO A 206 -4.71 -8.30 -9.37
CA PRO A 206 -5.08 -6.90 -9.53
C PRO A 206 -4.41 -5.96 -8.51
N GLN A 207 -4.30 -6.40 -7.24
CA GLN A 207 -3.63 -5.63 -6.18
C GLN A 207 -2.14 -5.48 -6.49
N VAL A 208 -1.45 -6.56 -6.84
CA VAL A 208 -0.03 -6.51 -7.25
C VAL A 208 0.15 -5.58 -8.46
N ARG A 209 -0.71 -5.67 -9.47
CA ARG A 209 -0.65 -4.77 -10.63
C ARG A 209 -0.79 -3.29 -10.24
N SER A 210 -1.64 -2.99 -9.26
CA SER A 210 -1.79 -1.63 -8.73
C SER A 210 -0.52 -1.13 -8.06
N MET A 211 0.18 -2.00 -7.30
CA MET A 211 1.43 -1.66 -6.62
C MET A 211 2.57 -1.32 -7.59
N TYR A 212 2.58 -1.88 -8.80
CA TYR A 212 3.53 -1.54 -9.85
C TYR A 212 3.41 -0.09 -10.38
N LYS A 213 2.32 0.61 -10.05
CA LYS A 213 2.11 2.02 -10.40
C LYS A 213 2.64 2.98 -9.33
N THR A 214 3.13 2.48 -8.20
CA THR A 214 3.62 3.31 -7.09
C THR A 214 5.08 3.70 -7.28
N ASP A 215 5.51 4.80 -6.66
CA ASP A 215 6.90 5.30 -6.71
C ASP A 215 7.92 4.29 -6.15
N ALA A 216 7.49 3.42 -5.23
CA ALA A 216 8.35 2.38 -4.67
C ALA A 216 8.87 1.39 -5.72
N MET A 217 8.19 1.25 -6.86
CA MET A 217 8.58 0.37 -7.96
C MET A 217 9.39 1.07 -9.05
N HIS A 218 9.88 2.29 -8.81
CA HIS A 218 10.75 3.01 -9.73
C HIS A 218 12.23 2.82 -9.42
N VAL A 219 13.04 2.67 -10.47
CA VAL A 219 14.51 2.73 -10.42
C VAL A 219 14.97 3.94 -11.20
N GLY A 220 15.34 5.00 -10.49
CA GLY A 220 15.64 6.28 -11.12
C GLY A 220 14.38 6.85 -11.80
N THR A 221 14.39 6.92 -13.15
CA THR A 221 13.22 7.36 -13.96
C THR A 221 12.47 6.20 -14.61
N LYS A 222 12.88 4.95 -14.38
CA LYS A 222 12.30 3.77 -15.02
C LYS A 222 11.30 3.10 -14.09
N LEU A 223 10.08 2.98 -14.54
CA LEU A 223 9.04 2.17 -13.91
C LEU A 223 9.36 0.68 -14.14
N CYS A 224 9.17 -0.16 -13.13
CA CYS A 224 9.21 -1.61 -13.31
C CYS A 224 8.08 -2.04 -14.24
N ASP A 225 8.41 -2.82 -15.25
CA ASP A 225 7.44 -3.28 -16.23
C ASP A 225 6.61 -4.44 -15.66
N TRP A 226 5.34 -4.18 -15.39
CA TRP A 226 4.38 -5.21 -15.01
C TRP A 226 4.31 -6.37 -16.00
N TYR A 227 4.35 -6.07 -17.29
CA TYR A 227 4.22 -7.12 -18.33
C TYR A 227 5.39 -8.09 -18.33
N THR A 228 6.58 -7.62 -17.94
CA THR A 228 7.77 -8.48 -17.80
C THR A 228 7.64 -9.45 -16.64
N ASP A 229 7.08 -9.00 -15.52
CA ASP A 229 7.01 -9.80 -14.28
C ASP A 229 5.70 -10.58 -14.12
N ARG A 230 4.64 -10.18 -14.84
CA ARG A 230 3.28 -10.74 -14.73
C ARG A 230 3.23 -12.27 -14.71
N ASN A 231 3.96 -12.91 -15.61
CA ASN A 231 3.89 -14.37 -15.76
C ASN A 231 4.33 -15.11 -14.49
N ARG A 232 5.26 -14.55 -13.72
CA ARG A 232 5.71 -15.14 -12.45
C ARG A 232 4.58 -15.12 -11.41
N PHE A 233 3.84 -14.03 -11.33
CA PHE A 233 2.70 -13.91 -10.42
C PHE A 233 1.52 -14.80 -10.84
N VAL A 234 1.26 -14.91 -12.15
CA VAL A 234 0.22 -15.80 -12.70
C VAL A 234 0.55 -17.26 -12.41
N LEU A 235 1.80 -17.67 -12.56
CA LEU A 235 2.24 -19.03 -12.23
C LEU A 235 2.11 -19.31 -10.73
N ALA A 236 2.53 -18.40 -9.86
CA ALA A 236 2.38 -18.57 -8.41
C ALA A 236 0.90 -18.68 -7.97
N GLU A 237 0.02 -17.92 -8.60
CA GLU A 237 -1.43 -18.06 -8.36
C GLU A 237 -1.96 -19.41 -8.83
N GLN A 238 -1.53 -19.89 -10.01
CA GLN A 238 -1.95 -21.20 -10.55
C GLN A 238 -1.45 -22.35 -9.67
N GLU A 239 -0.19 -22.34 -9.28
CA GLU A 239 0.40 -23.33 -8.36
C GLU A 239 -0.39 -23.36 -7.04
N ARG A 240 -0.70 -22.20 -6.48
CA ARG A 240 -1.55 -22.11 -5.28
C ARG A 240 -2.93 -22.73 -5.49
N PHE A 241 -3.59 -22.49 -6.62
CA PHE A 241 -4.88 -23.12 -6.92
C PHE A 241 -4.78 -24.64 -7.03
N ASP A 242 -3.74 -25.15 -7.65
CA ASP A 242 -3.51 -26.59 -7.79
C ASP A 242 -3.24 -27.24 -6.42
N ASP A 243 -2.45 -26.58 -5.57
CA ASP A 243 -2.20 -27.04 -4.19
C ASP A 243 -3.47 -27.05 -3.35
N MET A 244 -4.30 -26.01 -3.45
CA MET A 244 -5.59 -25.96 -2.77
C MET A 244 -6.56 -27.03 -3.27
N LEU A 245 -6.61 -27.30 -4.58
CA LEU A 245 -7.42 -28.38 -5.14
C LEU A 245 -6.97 -29.75 -4.60
N ASN A 246 -5.67 -30.01 -4.61
CA ASN A 246 -5.10 -31.22 -4.07
C ASN A 246 -5.42 -31.37 -2.58
N PHE A 247 -5.26 -30.30 -1.81
CA PHE A 247 -5.59 -30.29 -0.38
C PHE A 247 -7.06 -30.59 -0.13
N TYR A 248 -7.99 -29.90 -0.79
CA TYR A 248 -9.42 -30.07 -0.58
C TYR A 248 -10.02 -31.29 -1.27
N SER A 249 -9.25 -32.00 -2.09
CA SER A 249 -9.66 -33.34 -2.60
C SER A 249 -9.73 -34.40 -1.50
N VAL A 250 -8.95 -34.22 -0.43
CA VAL A 250 -8.85 -35.20 0.70
C VAL A 250 -9.23 -34.56 2.05
N ASN A 251 -9.34 -33.24 2.14
CA ASN A 251 -9.73 -32.54 3.36
C ASN A 251 -11.04 -31.78 3.14
N PRO A 252 -11.94 -31.79 4.11
CA PRO A 252 -13.17 -31.01 4.02
C PRO A 252 -12.88 -29.50 4.07
N ARG A 253 -13.62 -28.73 3.29
CA ARG A 253 -13.73 -27.28 3.43
C ARG A 253 -14.66 -26.94 4.59
N CYS A 254 -14.49 -25.79 5.22
CA CYS A 254 -15.46 -25.27 6.16
C CYS A 254 -16.00 -23.93 5.62
N LEU A 255 -17.02 -23.98 4.75
CA LEU A 255 -17.69 -22.76 4.32
C LEU A 255 -18.79 -22.39 5.33
N THR A 256 -18.68 -21.22 5.90
CA THR A 256 -19.76 -20.57 6.70
C THR A 256 -20.51 -19.56 5.85
N THR A 257 -21.83 -19.63 5.84
CA THR A 257 -22.68 -18.68 5.11
C THR A 257 -23.49 -17.84 6.10
N VAL A 258 -23.34 -16.53 6.02
CA VAL A 258 -24.08 -15.54 6.82
C VAL A 258 -25.00 -14.74 5.89
N TYR A 259 -26.28 -14.80 6.15
CA TYR A 259 -27.32 -14.07 5.45
C TYR A 259 -27.71 -12.82 6.24
N ILE A 260 -27.67 -11.64 5.60
CA ILE A 260 -27.98 -10.37 6.27
C ILE A 260 -29.16 -9.72 5.55
N SER A 261 -30.33 -9.74 6.15
CA SER A 261 -31.55 -9.10 5.63
C SER A 261 -31.82 -7.75 6.28
N GLY A 262 -32.61 -6.93 5.60
CA GLY A 262 -33.03 -5.62 6.08
C GLY A 262 -33.28 -4.64 4.94
N VAL A 263 -34.06 -3.61 5.17
CA VAL A 263 -34.36 -2.57 4.17
C VAL A 263 -33.10 -1.82 3.75
N GLY A 264 -33.19 -1.13 2.62
CA GLY A 264 -32.07 -0.31 2.11
C GLY A 264 -31.60 0.72 3.14
N GLY A 265 -30.28 0.96 3.21
CA GLY A 265 -29.68 1.98 4.08
C GLY A 265 -29.39 1.55 5.52
N LEU A 266 -29.75 0.33 5.94
CA LEU A 266 -29.49 -0.14 7.32
C LEU A 266 -28.04 -0.60 7.59
N GLY A 267 -27.11 -0.45 6.65
CA GLY A 267 -25.68 -0.80 6.89
C GLY A 267 -25.33 -2.28 6.71
N LYS A 268 -26.10 -3.04 5.93
CA LYS A 268 -25.82 -4.46 5.63
C LYS A 268 -24.41 -4.68 5.08
N SER A 269 -23.97 -3.82 4.16
CA SER A 269 -22.63 -3.92 3.53
C SER A 269 -21.50 -3.60 4.51
N GLU A 270 -21.69 -2.62 5.39
CA GLU A 270 -20.75 -2.25 6.44
C GLU A 270 -20.60 -3.39 7.45
N LEU A 271 -21.70 -3.98 7.90
CA LEU A 271 -21.68 -5.17 8.75
C LEU A 271 -20.99 -6.34 8.06
N GLY A 272 -21.26 -6.53 6.76
CA GLY A 272 -20.61 -7.56 5.95
C GLY A 272 -19.09 -7.38 5.89
N LEU A 273 -18.61 -6.14 5.73
CA LEU A 273 -17.18 -5.82 5.76
C LEU A 273 -16.56 -6.05 7.14
N ALA A 274 -17.26 -5.65 8.20
CA ALA A 274 -16.80 -5.88 9.56
C ALA A 274 -16.65 -7.38 9.87
N LEU A 275 -17.61 -8.19 9.44
CA LEU A 275 -17.56 -9.66 9.54
C LEU A 275 -16.39 -10.25 8.76
N ALA A 276 -16.21 -9.82 7.51
CA ALA A 276 -15.10 -10.29 6.67
C ALA A 276 -13.75 -10.05 7.37
N ASN A 277 -13.54 -8.84 7.88
CA ASN A 277 -12.32 -8.48 8.60
C ASN A 277 -12.18 -9.20 9.96
N ALA A 278 -13.28 -9.49 10.65
CA ALA A 278 -13.23 -10.19 11.93
C ALA A 278 -12.88 -11.67 11.79
N PHE A 279 -13.31 -12.32 10.70
CA PHE A 279 -12.97 -13.72 10.43
C PHE A 279 -11.63 -13.88 9.71
N PHE A 280 -11.29 -12.97 8.79
CA PHE A 280 -10.10 -13.04 7.96
C PHE A 280 -9.38 -11.67 7.90
N PRO A 281 -8.71 -11.25 8.98
CA PRO A 281 -8.05 -9.95 9.05
C PRO A 281 -7.03 -9.76 7.93
N GLY A 282 -7.15 -8.64 7.20
CA GLY A 282 -6.21 -8.26 6.14
C GLY A 282 -6.26 -9.12 4.87
N ARG A 283 -7.17 -10.10 4.79
CA ARG A 283 -7.31 -10.93 3.57
C ARG A 283 -8.17 -10.24 2.52
N PRO A 284 -7.88 -10.44 1.24
CA PRO A 284 -8.70 -9.90 0.15
C PRO A 284 -10.11 -10.50 0.18
N ILE A 285 -11.08 -9.71 -0.26
CA ILE A 285 -12.50 -10.09 -0.32
C ILE A 285 -12.92 -10.16 -1.77
N HIS A 286 -13.43 -11.31 -2.19
CA HIS A 286 -14.08 -11.45 -3.48
C HIS A 286 -15.46 -10.79 -3.46
N ARG A 287 -15.73 -9.95 -4.45
CA ARG A 287 -17.03 -9.31 -4.66
C ARG A 287 -17.55 -9.69 -6.04
N PRO A 288 -18.45 -10.69 -6.12
CA PRO A 288 -19.02 -11.10 -7.39
C PRO A 288 -19.74 -9.92 -8.05
N ALA A 289 -19.62 -9.80 -9.36
CA ALA A 289 -20.40 -8.83 -10.12
C ALA A 289 -21.89 -9.20 -10.02
N THR A 290 -22.70 -8.29 -9.50
CA THR A 290 -24.15 -8.42 -9.49
C THR A 290 -24.71 -7.76 -10.74
N HIS A 291 -25.08 -8.54 -11.71
CA HIS A 291 -25.86 -8.05 -12.83
C HIS A 291 -27.19 -8.78 -12.82
N GLY A 292 -28.29 -8.11 -13.08
CA GLY A 292 -29.66 -8.65 -13.03
C GLY A 292 -29.82 -10.09 -13.53
N GLU A 293 -30.98 -10.52 -13.89
CA GLU A 293 -31.42 -11.92 -14.12
C GLU A 293 -30.54 -12.86 -14.97
N GLN A 294 -29.41 -12.36 -15.54
CA GLN A 294 -28.53 -13.13 -16.45
C GLN A 294 -27.12 -13.43 -15.90
N THR A 295 -26.81 -13.20 -14.64
CA THR A 295 -25.44 -13.26 -14.11
C THR A 295 -24.96 -14.61 -13.61
N THR A 296 -25.67 -15.65 -13.87
CA THR A 296 -25.23 -17.02 -13.51
C THR A 296 -23.94 -17.46 -14.19
N PHE A 297 -23.44 -16.71 -15.18
CA PHE A 297 -22.35 -17.20 -16.04
C PHE A 297 -20.96 -16.77 -15.65
N ASP A 298 -20.77 -15.80 -14.73
CA ASP A 298 -19.42 -15.29 -14.41
C ASP A 298 -19.23 -14.99 -12.92
N PHE A 299 -19.82 -15.79 -12.06
CA PHE A 299 -19.69 -15.65 -10.60
C PHE A 299 -18.24 -15.59 -10.14
N ALA A 300 -17.37 -16.40 -10.74
CA ALA A 300 -15.97 -16.53 -10.36
C ALA A 300 -15.01 -15.84 -11.34
N GLY A 301 -15.48 -14.97 -12.25
CA GLY A 301 -14.62 -14.31 -13.23
C GLY A 301 -13.40 -13.65 -12.63
N ASP A 302 -13.63 -12.84 -11.60
CA ASP A 302 -12.60 -12.09 -10.87
C ASP A 302 -12.19 -12.76 -9.54
N TYR A 303 -12.51 -14.03 -9.34
CA TYR A 303 -12.10 -14.78 -8.15
C TYR A 303 -10.63 -15.19 -8.27
N HIS A 304 -9.86 -14.83 -7.25
CA HIS A 304 -8.42 -15.12 -7.14
C HIS A 304 -8.10 -15.99 -5.91
N GLY A 305 -9.07 -16.78 -5.42
CA GLY A 305 -8.91 -17.65 -4.25
C GLY A 305 -9.03 -16.94 -2.91
N GLU A 306 -9.80 -15.86 -2.88
CA GLU A 306 -10.11 -15.14 -1.65
C GLU A 306 -10.90 -16.04 -0.68
N PRO A 307 -10.57 -16.04 0.62
CA PRO A 307 -11.28 -16.84 1.61
C PRO A 307 -12.68 -16.31 1.92
N VAL A 308 -12.96 -15.04 1.58
CA VAL A 308 -14.24 -14.38 1.83
C VAL A 308 -14.87 -13.95 0.54
N THR A 309 -16.18 -14.23 0.40
CA THR A 309 -17.04 -13.67 -0.64
C THR A 309 -18.11 -12.80 0.00
N LEU A 310 -18.16 -11.55 -0.40
CA LEU A 310 -19.18 -10.59 0.01
C LEU A 310 -19.98 -10.14 -1.21
N PHE A 311 -21.25 -10.49 -1.25
CA PHE A 311 -22.18 -10.02 -2.28
C PHE A 311 -22.54 -8.54 -2.03
N ASN A 312 -22.81 -7.76 -3.06
CA ASN A 312 -23.30 -6.40 -2.89
C ASN A 312 -24.78 -6.37 -2.52
N GLU A 313 -25.60 -7.10 -3.28
CA GLU A 313 -27.00 -7.38 -3.00
C GLU A 313 -27.25 -8.81 -3.48
N PHE A 314 -27.55 -9.71 -2.56
CA PHE A 314 -27.83 -11.08 -2.91
C PHE A 314 -29.29 -11.18 -3.39
N SER A 315 -29.48 -11.66 -4.57
CA SER A 315 -30.80 -11.99 -5.10
C SER A 315 -30.89 -13.50 -5.37
N ALA A 316 -32.10 -14.04 -5.44
CA ALA A 316 -32.33 -15.45 -5.75
C ALA A 316 -32.00 -15.78 -7.22
N CYS A 317 -30.80 -15.36 -7.70
CA CYS A 317 -30.40 -15.46 -9.10
C CYS A 317 -29.78 -16.82 -9.46
N PHE A 318 -29.46 -17.66 -8.47
CA PHE A 318 -28.87 -18.97 -8.71
C PHE A 318 -29.97 -20.05 -8.85
N PRO A 319 -29.87 -20.93 -9.85
CA PRO A 319 -30.59 -22.21 -9.83
C PRO A 319 -30.28 -22.99 -8.55
N VAL A 320 -31.23 -23.72 -8.01
CA VAL A 320 -31.11 -24.45 -6.73
C VAL A 320 -29.87 -25.35 -6.72
N ASP A 321 -29.64 -26.08 -7.82
CA ASP A 321 -28.49 -26.99 -7.91
C ASP A 321 -27.15 -26.24 -7.88
N GLN A 322 -27.06 -25.14 -8.63
CA GLN A 322 -25.86 -24.27 -8.62
C GLN A 322 -25.65 -23.62 -7.25
N PHE A 323 -26.71 -23.16 -6.59
CA PHE A 323 -26.61 -22.65 -5.20
C PHE A 323 -26.07 -23.72 -4.26
N ASN A 324 -26.58 -24.94 -4.38
CA ASN A 324 -26.14 -26.07 -3.57
C ASN A 324 -24.67 -26.39 -3.77
N ASP A 325 -24.15 -26.28 -4.98
CA ASP A 325 -22.75 -26.53 -5.31
C ASP A 325 -21.82 -25.39 -4.81
N ILE A 326 -22.23 -24.14 -5.03
CA ILE A 326 -21.45 -22.95 -4.57
C ILE A 326 -21.36 -22.93 -3.04
N PHE A 327 -22.50 -23.12 -2.37
CA PHE A 327 -22.60 -23.01 -0.90
C PHE A 327 -22.52 -24.35 -0.19
N ASP A 328 -21.93 -25.40 -0.81
CA ASP A 328 -21.63 -26.64 -0.10
C ASP A 328 -20.62 -26.35 1.02
N PRO A 329 -20.97 -26.67 2.29
CA PRO A 329 -20.09 -26.33 3.41
C PRO A 329 -18.85 -27.22 3.50
N ILE A 330 -18.85 -28.38 2.86
CA ILE A 330 -17.81 -29.41 3.03
C ILE A 330 -16.95 -29.57 1.80
N HIS A 331 -17.52 -29.56 0.62
CA HIS A 331 -16.80 -29.85 -0.62
C HIS A 331 -16.42 -28.57 -1.35
N ALA A 332 -15.16 -28.48 -1.77
CA ALA A 332 -14.72 -27.43 -2.67
C ALA A 332 -15.08 -27.81 -4.11
N ASN A 333 -16.00 -27.06 -4.70
CA ASN A 333 -16.50 -27.32 -6.05
C ASN A 333 -15.85 -26.39 -7.07
N ARG A 334 -15.97 -26.74 -8.35
CA ARG A 334 -15.71 -25.80 -9.44
C ARG A 334 -16.97 -25.02 -9.73
N VAL A 335 -16.80 -23.72 -9.99
CA VAL A 335 -17.90 -22.81 -10.32
C VAL A 335 -17.68 -22.20 -11.69
N ASN A 336 -18.78 -21.88 -12.36
CA ASN A 336 -18.75 -21.36 -13.72
C ASN A 336 -18.03 -20.01 -13.80
N SER A 337 -17.19 -19.88 -14.82
CA SER A 337 -16.57 -18.63 -15.24
C SER A 337 -16.51 -18.58 -16.76
N ARG A 338 -16.54 -17.37 -17.36
CA ARG A 338 -16.63 -17.15 -18.81
C ARG A 338 -15.68 -17.98 -19.67
N ASN A 339 -14.45 -18.15 -19.20
CA ASN A 339 -13.40 -18.75 -20.00
C ASN A 339 -13.00 -20.15 -19.53
N LYS A 340 -13.19 -20.44 -18.26
CA LYS A 340 -12.77 -21.71 -17.63
C LYS A 340 -13.37 -21.78 -16.23
N ASP A 341 -13.98 -22.93 -15.89
CA ASP A 341 -14.44 -23.18 -14.52
C ASP A 341 -13.31 -22.99 -13.54
N LYS A 342 -13.56 -22.20 -12.48
CA LYS A 342 -12.60 -21.93 -11.42
C LYS A 342 -12.91 -22.73 -10.18
N PRO A 343 -11.89 -23.25 -9.48
CA PRO A 343 -12.07 -23.83 -8.15
C PRO A 343 -12.56 -22.76 -7.18
N TRP A 344 -13.48 -23.13 -6.30
CA TRP A 344 -14.11 -22.26 -5.33
C TRP A 344 -13.75 -22.68 -3.91
N PHE A 345 -12.93 -21.86 -3.23
CA PHE A 345 -12.35 -22.19 -1.93
C PHE A 345 -12.80 -21.24 -0.81
N ALA A 346 -13.81 -20.42 -1.04
CA ALA A 346 -14.30 -19.52 0.00
C ALA A 346 -14.64 -20.28 1.29
N GLU A 347 -14.25 -19.73 2.42
CA GLU A 347 -14.55 -20.23 3.77
C GLU A 347 -15.65 -19.42 4.46
N LEU A 348 -15.89 -18.19 3.98
CA LEU A 348 -16.96 -17.31 4.45
C LEU A 348 -17.70 -16.70 3.26
N ALA A 349 -19.01 -16.89 3.21
CA ALA A 349 -19.89 -16.22 2.26
C ALA A 349 -20.87 -15.32 3.02
N ILE A 350 -20.93 -14.05 2.64
CA ILE A 350 -21.81 -13.05 3.24
C ILE A 350 -22.79 -12.59 2.19
N LEU A 351 -24.09 -12.72 2.49
CA LEU A 351 -25.20 -12.52 1.59
C LEU A 351 -26.11 -11.37 2.07
N PRO A 352 -25.69 -10.09 1.89
CA PRO A 352 -26.56 -8.95 2.19
C PRO A 352 -27.71 -8.89 1.17
N THR A 353 -28.91 -8.65 1.64
CA THR A 353 -30.11 -8.55 0.78
C THR A 353 -31.21 -7.71 1.42
N SER A 354 -32.13 -7.23 0.59
CA SER A 354 -33.36 -6.57 1.04
C SER A 354 -34.50 -7.53 1.28
N ASP A 355 -34.37 -8.79 0.87
CA ASP A 355 -35.40 -9.82 1.00
C ASP A 355 -35.22 -10.61 2.33
N SER A 356 -36.34 -11.05 2.94
CA SER A 356 -36.26 -12.01 4.03
C SER A 356 -35.76 -13.36 3.50
N ILE A 357 -35.23 -14.18 4.44
CA ILE A 357 -34.73 -15.52 4.08
C ILE A 357 -35.81 -16.38 3.43
N GLU A 358 -37.06 -16.32 3.92
CA GLU A 358 -38.19 -17.07 3.39
C GLU A 358 -38.51 -16.63 1.98
N LYS A 359 -38.52 -15.31 1.71
CA LYS A 359 -38.77 -14.75 0.38
C LYS A 359 -37.70 -15.17 -0.62
N THR A 360 -36.42 -15.15 -0.20
CA THR A 360 -35.32 -15.61 -1.04
C THR A 360 -35.42 -17.10 -1.37
N ILE A 361 -35.70 -17.94 -0.37
CA ILE A 361 -35.90 -19.38 -0.58
C ILE A 361 -37.10 -19.62 -1.51
N TYR A 362 -38.17 -18.88 -1.30
CA TYR A 362 -39.36 -18.96 -2.18
C TYR A 362 -39.02 -18.58 -3.64
N ASN A 363 -38.29 -17.47 -3.84
CA ASN A 363 -37.94 -17.03 -5.19
C ASN A 363 -37.01 -18.03 -5.90
N MET A 364 -36.05 -18.61 -5.19
CA MET A 364 -35.18 -19.68 -5.72
C MET A 364 -35.95 -20.95 -6.04
N TRP A 365 -36.89 -21.31 -5.18
CA TRP A 365 -37.69 -22.51 -5.32
C TRP A 365 -38.79 -22.36 -6.39
N TYR A 366 -39.40 -21.17 -6.52
CA TYR A 366 -40.52 -20.93 -7.44
C TYR A 366 -40.16 -21.27 -8.88
N SER A 367 -39.03 -20.84 -9.38
CA SER A 367 -38.58 -21.14 -10.74
C SER A 367 -38.33 -22.64 -10.98
N TYR A 368 -37.92 -23.36 -9.93
CA TYR A 368 -37.75 -24.82 -9.98
C TYR A 368 -39.10 -25.54 -9.87
N ALA A 369 -39.90 -25.15 -8.91
CA ALA A 369 -41.20 -25.76 -8.65
C ALA A 369 -42.19 -25.58 -9.83
N GLU A 370 -42.17 -24.41 -10.47
CA GLU A 370 -43.03 -24.17 -11.64
C GLU A 370 -42.74 -25.18 -12.75
N LYS A 371 -41.48 -25.43 -13.05
CA LYS A 371 -41.10 -26.45 -14.05
C LYS A 371 -41.49 -27.85 -13.63
N GLU A 372 -41.33 -28.21 -12.37
CA GLU A 372 -41.64 -29.53 -11.85
C GLU A 372 -43.16 -29.76 -11.73
N ILE A 373 -43.92 -28.73 -11.34
CA ILE A 373 -45.38 -28.75 -11.27
C ILE A 373 -45.95 -28.91 -12.68
N MET A 374 -45.44 -28.18 -13.68
CA MET A 374 -45.84 -28.35 -15.07
C MET A 374 -45.52 -29.76 -15.57
N ARG A 375 -44.36 -30.31 -15.22
CA ARG A 375 -43.98 -31.69 -15.58
C ARG A 375 -44.92 -32.74 -14.96
N LEU A 376 -45.39 -32.51 -13.74
CA LEU A 376 -46.30 -33.41 -13.03
C LEU A 376 -47.78 -33.25 -13.45
N GLY A 377 -48.08 -32.26 -14.31
CA GLY A 377 -49.44 -32.01 -14.76
C GLY A 377 -50.40 -31.46 -13.69
N CYS A 378 -49.84 -30.89 -12.63
CA CYS A 378 -50.64 -30.28 -11.56
C CYS A 378 -51.14 -28.90 -11.92
N ASN A 379 -52.38 -28.54 -11.58
CA ASN A 379 -52.91 -27.22 -11.75
C ASN A 379 -52.42 -26.28 -10.64
N ILE A 380 -51.84 -25.15 -11.05
CA ILE A 380 -51.40 -24.07 -10.16
C ILE A 380 -52.57 -23.11 -9.99
N THR A 381 -53.06 -22.97 -8.76
CA THR A 381 -54.06 -21.96 -8.46
C THR A 381 -53.36 -20.74 -7.86
N TYR A 382 -53.26 -19.68 -8.65
CA TYR A 382 -52.78 -18.38 -8.16
C TYR A 382 -53.92 -17.67 -7.44
N THR A 383 -53.71 -17.25 -6.26
CA THR A 383 -54.56 -16.33 -5.54
C THR A 383 -53.88 -14.96 -5.42
N THR A 384 -54.67 -13.86 -5.44
CA THR A 384 -54.23 -12.50 -5.79
C THR A 384 -53.55 -11.66 -4.72
N ASP A 385 -53.13 -12.21 -3.61
CA ASP A 385 -52.52 -11.45 -2.52
C ASP A 385 -50.99 -11.48 -2.57
N LYS A 386 -50.37 -10.33 -2.55
CA LYS A 386 -48.94 -10.08 -2.92
C LYS A 386 -47.90 -10.69 -2.01
N LEU A 387 -48.26 -11.30 -0.92
CA LEU A 387 -47.36 -11.93 0.01
C LEU A 387 -47.64 -13.44 0.07
N CYS A 388 -46.68 -14.18 -0.49
CA CYS A 388 -46.50 -15.60 -0.25
C CYS A 388 -47.76 -16.47 -0.51
N ARG A 389 -47.92 -16.83 -1.75
CA ARG A 389 -48.85 -17.93 -2.04
C ARG A 389 -48.13 -19.13 -2.52
N LEU A 390 -47.97 -19.97 -1.56
CA LEU A 390 -47.61 -21.31 -1.79
C LEU A 390 -48.72 -21.99 -2.61
N VAL A 391 -48.28 -22.56 -3.69
CA VAL A 391 -49.03 -23.59 -4.38
C VAL A 391 -49.42 -24.63 -3.35
N ARG A 392 -50.71 -24.98 -3.25
CA ARG A 392 -51.14 -26.23 -2.65
C ARG A 392 -50.60 -27.35 -3.53
N LEU A 393 -49.43 -27.82 -3.23
CA LEU A 393 -48.94 -29.06 -3.71
C LEU A 393 -49.55 -30.14 -2.82
N GLU A 394 -50.76 -30.57 -3.13
CA GLU A 394 -51.38 -31.68 -2.43
C GLU A 394 -50.53 -32.97 -2.47
N ASN A 395 -49.57 -32.98 -3.40
CA ASN A 395 -48.52 -34.01 -3.51
C ASN A 395 -47.19 -33.40 -3.85
N ALA A 396 -46.67 -32.49 -2.99
CA ALA A 396 -45.30 -32.06 -3.16
C ALA A 396 -44.39 -33.26 -3.17
N SER A 397 -43.66 -33.46 -4.26
CA SER A 397 -42.75 -34.57 -4.34
C SER A 397 -41.73 -34.42 -3.23
N LYS A 398 -41.30 -35.53 -2.68
CA LYS A 398 -40.21 -35.60 -1.69
C LYS A 398 -39.00 -34.77 -2.14
N ASP A 399 -38.75 -34.71 -3.43
CA ASP A 399 -37.64 -33.99 -4.05
C ASP A 399 -37.72 -32.47 -3.86
N VAL A 400 -38.92 -31.86 -3.93
CA VAL A 400 -39.12 -30.43 -3.69
C VAL A 400 -38.82 -30.08 -2.23
N ALA A 401 -39.32 -30.87 -1.31
CA ALA A 401 -39.11 -30.71 0.11
C ALA A 401 -37.61 -30.85 0.46
N ASP A 402 -36.93 -31.79 -0.15
CA ASP A 402 -35.48 -32.00 0.04
C ASP A 402 -34.65 -30.86 -0.54
N LYS A 403 -35.04 -30.27 -1.66
CA LYS A 403 -34.35 -29.07 -2.23
C LYS A 403 -34.44 -27.86 -1.31
N ILE A 404 -35.63 -27.56 -0.75
CA ILE A 404 -35.81 -26.47 0.24
C ILE A 404 -34.91 -26.72 1.47
N ARG A 405 -34.92 -27.94 1.97
CA ARG A 405 -34.08 -28.36 3.10
C ARG A 405 -32.61 -28.17 2.80
N GLN A 406 -32.16 -28.50 1.59
CA GLN A 406 -30.78 -28.32 1.14
C GLN A 406 -30.38 -26.84 1.05
N ILE A 407 -31.23 -25.94 0.55
CA ILE A 407 -30.99 -24.50 0.54
C ILE A 407 -30.79 -23.99 1.98
N ARG A 408 -31.73 -24.31 2.89
CA ARG A 408 -31.65 -23.87 4.29
C ARG A 408 -30.37 -24.35 4.98
N ARG A 409 -29.95 -25.59 4.75
CA ARG A 409 -28.74 -26.18 5.34
C ARG A 409 -27.45 -25.46 4.92
N ARG A 410 -27.48 -24.66 3.86
CA ARG A 410 -26.35 -23.90 3.35
C ARG A 410 -26.31 -22.46 3.83
N ILE A 411 -27.33 -22.03 4.56
CA ILE A 411 -27.40 -20.69 5.19
C ILE A 411 -27.35 -20.93 6.69
N HIS A 412 -26.17 -20.74 7.28
CA HIS A 412 -25.88 -21.17 8.65
C HIS A 412 -26.34 -20.18 9.70
N VAL A 413 -26.20 -18.88 9.42
CA VAL A 413 -26.60 -17.79 10.30
C VAL A 413 -27.42 -16.78 9.50
N VAL A 414 -28.50 -16.31 10.08
CA VAL A 414 -29.37 -15.25 9.54
C VAL A 414 -29.33 -14.07 10.51
N VAL A 415 -29.19 -12.89 9.95
CA VAL A 415 -29.20 -11.61 10.68
C VAL A 415 -30.25 -10.71 10.04
N ASP A 416 -31.27 -10.35 10.81
CA ASP A 416 -32.31 -9.42 10.38
C ASP A 416 -32.08 -8.04 10.99
N LEU A 417 -31.70 -7.06 10.15
CA LEU A 417 -31.56 -5.68 10.56
C LEU A 417 -32.92 -4.99 10.49
N THR A 418 -33.39 -4.52 11.61
CA THR A 418 -34.70 -3.89 11.73
C THR A 418 -34.61 -2.37 11.63
N ALA A 419 -35.68 -1.72 11.17
CA ALA A 419 -35.79 -0.26 11.17
C ALA A 419 -35.80 0.36 12.58
N ALA A 420 -36.03 -0.45 13.62
CA ALA A 420 -35.95 -0.03 15.02
C ALA A 420 -34.49 0.05 15.54
N GLY A 421 -33.50 -0.21 14.72
CA GLY A 421 -32.08 -0.15 15.12
C GLY A 421 -31.64 -1.38 15.92
N THR A 422 -32.17 -2.55 15.61
CA THR A 422 -31.77 -3.83 16.20
C THR A 422 -31.31 -4.81 15.14
N ALA A 423 -30.39 -5.70 15.51
CA ALA A 423 -29.99 -6.87 14.76
C ALA A 423 -30.51 -8.11 15.49
N GLU A 424 -31.40 -8.86 14.83
CA GLU A 424 -31.90 -10.14 15.32
C GLU A 424 -31.08 -11.26 14.67
N ILE A 425 -30.43 -12.09 15.48
CA ILE A 425 -29.47 -13.09 15.03
C ILE A 425 -30.03 -14.48 15.27
N TYR A 426 -30.01 -15.32 14.25
CA TYR A 426 -30.52 -16.68 14.26
C TYR A 426 -29.47 -17.63 13.71
N PHE A 427 -29.46 -18.89 14.16
CA PHE A 427 -28.71 -19.95 13.49
C PHE A 427 -29.62 -21.11 13.06
N MET A 428 -29.22 -21.82 12.01
CA MET A 428 -29.98 -22.92 11.41
C MET A 428 -29.85 -24.19 12.26
N SER A 429 -30.97 -24.86 12.47
CA SER A 429 -31.07 -26.15 13.17
C SER A 429 -31.40 -27.28 12.21
N TYR A 430 -30.54 -28.28 12.08
CA TYR A 430 -30.82 -29.48 11.28
C TYR A 430 -31.98 -30.30 11.84
N LYS A 431 -32.10 -30.33 13.15
CA LYS A 431 -33.16 -31.04 13.84
C LYS A 431 -34.55 -30.46 13.51
N ASN A 432 -34.61 -29.13 13.41
CA ASN A 432 -35.84 -28.42 13.14
C ASN A 432 -36.07 -28.18 11.64
N ASN A 433 -35.08 -28.48 10.78
CA ASN A 433 -35.17 -28.34 9.33
C ASN A 433 -35.99 -29.51 8.73
N VAL A 434 -37.21 -29.66 9.21
CA VAL A 434 -38.15 -30.63 8.69
C VAL A 434 -38.80 -30.01 7.45
N PRO A 435 -39.11 -30.77 6.39
CA PRO A 435 -39.80 -30.27 5.22
C PRO A 435 -41.26 -29.97 5.59
N HIS A 436 -41.48 -28.83 6.24
CA HIS A 436 -42.80 -28.28 6.29
C HIS A 436 -43.03 -27.58 4.95
N ILE A 437 -43.89 -28.15 4.17
CA ILE A 437 -44.52 -27.46 3.08
C ILE A 437 -45.45 -26.45 3.79
N TYR A 438 -45.02 -25.20 3.87
CA TYR A 438 -45.88 -24.15 4.41
C TYR A 438 -47.05 -23.97 3.48
N LEU A 439 -48.14 -24.63 3.81
CA LEU A 439 -49.45 -24.23 3.31
C LEU A 439 -49.83 -22.98 4.10
N TYR A 440 -49.77 -21.85 3.46
CA TYR A 440 -50.20 -20.59 4.04
C TYR A 440 -51.68 -20.61 4.36
N ASP A 441 -52.00 -20.78 5.62
CA ASP A 441 -53.13 -20.14 6.30
C ASP A 441 -52.99 -20.19 7.82
N LYS A 442 -52.09 -20.97 8.35
CA LYS A 442 -51.72 -20.92 9.79
C LYS A 442 -50.27 -21.43 9.94
N PRO A 443 -49.41 -20.72 10.67
CA PRO A 443 -48.16 -21.33 11.09
C PRO A 443 -48.51 -22.57 11.92
N GLN A 444 -48.31 -23.77 11.36
CA GLN A 444 -48.32 -24.96 12.16
C GLN A 444 -47.23 -24.81 13.19
N GLN A 445 -47.51 -25.17 14.44
CA GLN A 445 -46.55 -25.22 15.54
C GLN A 445 -45.49 -26.32 15.27
N GLY A 446 -44.67 -26.10 14.27
CA GLY A 446 -43.44 -26.83 14.03
C GLY A 446 -42.29 -25.98 14.44
N ALA A 447 -41.28 -26.57 15.05
CA ALA A 447 -40.08 -25.81 15.42
C ALA A 447 -39.51 -25.09 14.20
N GLU A 448 -39.29 -23.78 14.36
CA GLU A 448 -38.71 -22.98 13.26
C GLU A 448 -37.32 -23.47 12.89
N PRO A 449 -36.97 -23.52 11.61
CA PRO A 449 -35.67 -24.02 11.17
C PRO A 449 -34.51 -23.14 11.66
N TYR A 450 -34.78 -21.86 11.95
CA TYR A 450 -33.83 -20.92 12.50
C TYR A 450 -34.14 -20.61 13.95
N ILE A 451 -33.17 -20.92 14.83
CA ILE A 451 -33.28 -20.70 16.26
C ILE A 451 -32.75 -19.29 16.56
N HIS A 452 -33.58 -18.50 17.25
CA HIS A 452 -33.15 -17.18 17.73
C HIS A 452 -31.99 -17.33 18.71
N PHE A 453 -30.90 -16.58 18.48
CA PHE A 453 -29.67 -16.63 19.25
C PHE A 453 -29.50 -15.37 20.13
N ALA A 454 -29.62 -14.20 19.53
CA ALA A 454 -29.39 -12.92 20.20
C ALA A 454 -30.14 -11.78 19.51
N SER A 455 -30.46 -10.76 20.30
CA SER A 455 -30.87 -9.43 19.82
C SER A 455 -29.87 -8.41 20.33
N CYS A 456 -29.35 -7.55 19.48
CA CYS A 456 -28.42 -6.48 19.86
C CYS A 456 -28.79 -5.16 19.18
N ALA A 457 -28.42 -4.04 19.79
CA ALA A 457 -28.55 -2.73 19.17
C ALA A 457 -27.62 -2.65 17.95
N PHE A 458 -28.12 -2.08 16.84
CA PHE A 458 -27.34 -1.90 15.64
C PHE A 458 -27.59 -0.52 15.04
N ASP A 459 -26.50 0.25 14.92
CA ASP A 459 -26.46 1.53 14.21
C ASP A 459 -25.21 1.56 13.34
N VAL A 460 -25.41 1.71 12.03
CA VAL A 460 -24.33 1.77 11.03
C VAL A 460 -23.34 2.92 11.28
N ASN A 461 -23.77 3.99 11.93
CA ASN A 461 -22.93 5.14 12.26
C ASN A 461 -22.16 4.96 13.59
N ASN A 462 -22.43 3.89 14.33
CA ASN A 462 -21.77 3.60 15.60
C ASN A 462 -20.87 2.37 15.50
N PRO A 463 -19.54 2.54 15.42
CA PRO A 463 -18.59 1.43 15.30
C PRO A 463 -18.67 0.42 16.45
N ALA A 464 -19.08 0.85 17.67
CA ALA A 464 -19.19 -0.04 18.80
C ALA A 464 -20.34 -1.05 18.63
N THR A 465 -21.49 -0.62 18.09
CA THR A 465 -22.62 -1.52 17.83
C THR A 465 -22.31 -2.47 16.68
N ILE A 466 -21.58 -2.02 15.66
CA ILE A 466 -21.10 -2.89 14.57
C ILE A 466 -20.16 -3.98 15.14
N ALA A 467 -19.22 -3.60 16.02
CA ALA A 467 -18.29 -4.54 16.64
C ALA A 467 -19.02 -5.55 17.53
N ASP A 468 -19.96 -5.11 18.37
CA ASP A 468 -20.76 -6.00 19.21
C ASP A 468 -21.60 -6.97 18.38
N THR A 469 -22.32 -6.47 17.38
CA THR A 469 -23.11 -7.31 16.47
C THR A 469 -22.20 -8.32 15.76
N THR A 470 -21.03 -7.91 15.29
CA THR A 470 -20.05 -8.80 14.67
C THR A 470 -19.63 -9.93 15.60
N GLU A 471 -19.36 -9.63 16.86
CA GLU A 471 -18.99 -10.65 17.87
C GLU A 471 -20.15 -11.59 18.18
N GLN A 472 -21.38 -11.09 18.29
CA GLN A 472 -22.56 -11.93 18.47
C GLN A 472 -22.78 -12.87 17.27
N ILE A 473 -22.54 -12.41 16.03
CA ILE A 473 -22.62 -13.26 14.85
C ILE A 473 -21.53 -14.36 14.89
N LYS A 474 -20.31 -14.04 15.29
CA LYS A 474 -19.24 -15.04 15.46
C LYS A 474 -19.65 -16.13 16.48
N ARG A 475 -20.23 -15.73 17.59
CA ARG A 475 -20.78 -16.66 18.61
C ARG A 475 -21.91 -17.51 18.04
N ALA A 476 -22.82 -16.92 17.26
CA ALA A 476 -23.91 -17.64 16.59
C ALA A 476 -23.37 -18.68 15.59
N VAL A 477 -22.30 -18.34 14.86
CA VAL A 477 -21.61 -19.31 13.99
C VAL A 477 -21.11 -20.50 14.80
N MET A 478 -20.43 -20.27 15.92
CA MET A 478 -19.93 -21.37 16.75
C MET A 478 -21.08 -22.18 17.36
N ALA A 479 -22.14 -21.51 17.83
CA ALA A 479 -23.35 -22.17 18.34
C ALA A 479 -24.03 -23.04 17.27
N TYR A 480 -24.05 -22.63 16.00
CA TYR A 480 -24.54 -23.42 14.90
C TYR A 480 -23.79 -24.76 14.77
N TYR A 481 -22.44 -24.69 14.79
CA TYR A 481 -21.61 -25.88 14.66
C TYR A 481 -21.75 -26.82 15.89
N ASP A 482 -21.81 -26.27 17.09
CA ASP A 482 -21.99 -27.03 18.32
C ASP A 482 -23.36 -27.71 18.37
N TYR A 483 -24.42 -26.95 18.09
CA TYR A 483 -25.80 -27.45 18.16
C TYR A 483 -26.09 -28.57 17.16
N ASN A 484 -25.51 -28.47 15.96
CA ASN A 484 -25.70 -29.45 14.89
C ASN A 484 -24.65 -30.55 14.91
N HIS A 485 -23.77 -30.61 15.93
CA HIS A 485 -22.74 -31.64 16.13
C HIS A 485 -21.80 -31.79 14.93
N HIS A 486 -21.39 -30.69 14.31
CA HIS A 486 -20.46 -30.70 13.20
C HIS A 486 -19.05 -31.06 13.63
N THR A 487 -18.42 -31.97 12.93
CA THR A 487 -17.01 -32.37 13.13
C THR A 487 -16.04 -31.41 12.42
N VAL A 488 -16.49 -30.78 11.32
CA VAL A 488 -15.72 -29.79 10.57
C VAL A 488 -16.20 -28.41 10.98
N ARG A 489 -15.33 -27.62 11.58
CA ARG A 489 -15.66 -26.31 12.18
C ARG A 489 -14.61 -25.27 11.78
N PRO A 490 -14.95 -23.97 11.78
CA PRO A 490 -14.02 -22.89 11.41
C PRO A 490 -12.73 -22.86 12.25
N ASP A 491 -12.81 -23.26 13.53
CA ASP A 491 -11.71 -23.29 14.49
C ASP A 491 -10.87 -24.57 14.42
N THR A 492 -11.41 -25.65 13.85
CA THR A 492 -10.76 -26.98 13.80
C THR A 492 -10.40 -27.43 12.39
N VAL A 493 -10.90 -26.77 11.36
CA VAL A 493 -10.63 -27.15 9.97
C VAL A 493 -9.14 -26.97 9.64
N LYS A 494 -8.57 -27.97 9.02
CA LYS A 494 -7.22 -27.86 8.47
C LYS A 494 -7.25 -26.93 7.26
N ARG A 495 -6.29 -26.02 7.21
CA ARG A 495 -6.07 -25.14 6.05
C ARG A 495 -4.77 -25.55 5.36
N PRO A 496 -4.68 -25.40 4.04
CA PRO A 496 -3.44 -25.71 3.34
C PRO A 496 -2.31 -24.81 3.85
N ILE A 497 -1.22 -25.43 4.28
CA ILE A 497 0.04 -24.73 4.52
C ILE A 497 0.71 -24.65 3.16
N ILE A 498 0.64 -23.51 2.52
CA ILE A 498 1.34 -23.27 1.27
C ILE A 498 2.80 -23.04 1.65
N GLN A 499 3.63 -24.06 1.49
CA GLN A 499 5.08 -23.94 1.64
C GLN A 499 5.61 -23.24 0.39
N ILE A 500 6.36 -22.17 0.60
CA ILE A 500 7.01 -21.37 -0.45
C ILE A 500 8.44 -21.86 -0.62
#